data_8e10a801f9619ae8197795aaed14735d
#
_entry.id   8e10a801f9619ae8197795aaed14735d
#
_cell.length_a   1.000
_cell.length_b   1.000
_cell.length_c   1.000
_cell.angle_alpha   90.00
_cell.angle_beta   90.00
_cell.angle_gamma   90.00
#
_symmetry.space_group_name_H-M   'P 1'
#
loop_
_entity.id
_entity.type
_entity.pdbx_description
1 polymer ?
#
loop_
_entity_poly.entity_id
_entity_poly.type
_entity_poly.pdbx_seq_one_letter_code
_entity_poly.pdbx_strand_id
1 'polypeptide(L)' 'GKHSGSHAVIQAYADMGMALSREQAESLLLRVRLHAMQNKRPPASHDLRRFYLEINKESQEWIRQ' A
#
# COMPACT_ATOMS: atom_id res chain seq x y z
N GLY A 1 5.20 -15.50 -9.55
CA GLY A 1 4.58 -15.15 -10.63
C GLY A 1 4.53 -13.70 -11.02
N LYS A 2 3.90 -13.50 -12.11
CA LYS A 2 3.86 -12.18 -12.72
C LYS A 2 3.06 -11.19 -11.90
N HIS A 3 2.16 -11.68 -11.10
CA HIS A 3 1.24 -10.82 -10.37
C HIS A 3 1.50 -10.82 -8.89
N SER A 4 2.65 -11.33 -8.50
CA SER A 4 2.94 -11.53 -7.09
C SER A 4 3.00 -10.22 -6.32
N GLY A 5 3.34 -9.12 -6.97
CA GLY A 5 3.51 -7.86 -6.27
C GLY A 5 2.25 -7.38 -5.58
N SER A 6 1.15 -7.21 -6.34
CA SER A 6 -0.08 -6.72 -5.73
C SER A 6 -0.70 -7.76 -4.80
N HIS A 7 -0.56 -9.04 -5.13
CA HIS A 7 -1.08 -10.09 -4.27
C HIS A 7 -0.36 -10.07 -2.92
N ALA A 8 0.94 -9.90 -2.95
CA ALA A 8 1.72 -9.83 -1.71
C ALA A 8 1.32 -8.64 -0.86
N VAL A 9 1.05 -7.51 -1.49
CA VAL A 9 0.59 -6.32 -0.77
C VAL A 9 -0.75 -6.57 -0.12
N ILE A 10 -1.69 -7.16 -0.86
CA ILE A 10 -3.01 -7.46 -0.31
C ILE A 10 -2.88 -8.39 0.90
N GLN A 11 -2.02 -9.40 0.78
CA GLN A 11 -1.83 -10.34 1.88
C GLN A 11 -1.22 -9.68 3.10
N ALA A 12 -0.22 -8.82 2.88
CA ALA A 12 0.42 -8.13 3.99
C ALA A 12 -0.57 -7.28 4.77
N TYR A 13 -1.45 -6.59 4.07
CA TYR A 13 -2.46 -5.77 4.74
C TYR A 13 -3.54 -6.62 5.37
N ALA A 14 -3.90 -7.74 4.74
CA ALA A 14 -4.86 -8.66 5.33
C ALA A 14 -4.36 -9.21 6.65
N ASP A 15 -3.07 -9.49 6.74
CA ASP A 15 -2.46 -9.97 7.98
C ASP A 15 -2.57 -8.95 9.11
N MET A 16 -2.72 -7.68 8.76
CA MET A 16 -2.92 -6.62 9.75
C MET A 16 -4.39 -6.31 9.97
N GLY A 17 -5.28 -7.10 9.37
CA GLY A 17 -6.71 -6.91 9.51
C GLY A 17 -7.29 -5.84 8.61
N MET A 18 -6.59 -5.50 7.53
CA MET A 18 -6.99 -4.44 6.62
C MET A 18 -7.34 -5.03 5.25
N ALA A 19 -8.56 -4.77 4.79
CA ALA A 19 -9.01 -5.21 3.48
C ALA A 19 -8.75 -4.11 2.46
N LEU A 20 -8.19 -4.48 1.32
CA LEU A 20 -7.85 -3.53 0.27
C LEU A 20 -8.72 -3.76 -0.95
N SER A 21 -9.14 -2.66 -1.58
CA SER A 21 -9.69 -2.73 -2.91
C SER A 21 -8.54 -2.89 -3.90
N ARG A 22 -8.88 -3.22 -5.14
CA ARG A 22 -7.88 -3.39 -6.18
C ARG A 22 -7.09 -2.09 -6.40
N GLU A 23 -7.79 -0.97 -6.43
CA GLU A 23 -7.16 0.33 -6.64
C GLU A 23 -6.21 0.66 -5.49
N GLN A 24 -6.65 0.38 -4.27
CA GLN A 24 -5.80 0.62 -3.12
C GLN A 24 -4.54 -0.24 -3.18
N ALA A 25 -4.70 -1.49 -3.57
CA ALA A 25 -3.56 -2.39 -3.66
C ALA A 25 -2.54 -1.90 -4.67
N GLU A 26 -3.00 -1.39 -5.80
CA GLU A 26 -2.11 -0.88 -6.82
C GLU A 26 -1.35 0.36 -6.36
N SER A 27 -2.06 1.28 -5.71
CA SER A 27 -1.42 2.48 -5.18
C SER A 27 -0.39 2.13 -4.12
N LEU A 28 -0.75 1.21 -3.24
CA LEU A 28 0.15 0.80 -2.17
C LEU A 28 1.36 0.06 -2.71
N LEU A 29 1.17 -0.72 -3.77
CA LEU A 29 2.29 -1.43 -4.38
C LEU A 29 3.36 -0.45 -4.85
N LEU A 30 2.96 0.65 -5.46
CA LEU A 30 3.91 1.67 -5.89
C LEU A 30 4.69 2.24 -4.72
N ARG A 31 3.99 2.54 -3.64
CA ARG A 31 4.65 3.10 -2.45
C ARG A 31 5.60 2.10 -1.82
N VAL A 32 5.20 0.84 -1.77
CA VAL A 32 6.05 -0.21 -1.22
C VAL A 32 7.32 -0.36 -2.04
N ARG A 33 7.18 -0.34 -3.36
CA ARG A 33 8.34 -0.46 -4.23
C ARG A 33 9.30 0.71 -4.09
N LEU A 34 8.76 1.92 -4.02
CA LEU A 34 9.61 3.10 -3.84
C LEU A 34 10.33 3.05 -2.51
N HIS A 35 9.63 2.66 -1.46
CA HIS A 35 10.24 2.54 -0.15
C HIS A 35 11.36 1.52 -0.15
N ALA A 36 11.14 0.37 -0.76
CA ALA A 36 12.14 -0.69 -0.82
C ALA A 36 13.37 -0.23 -1.59
N MET A 37 13.18 0.52 -2.67
CA MET A 37 14.29 1.03 -3.45
C MET A 37 15.12 2.04 -2.66
N GLN A 38 14.43 2.94 -1.96
CA GLN A 38 15.10 4.00 -1.23
C GLN A 38 15.82 3.48 0.01
N ASN A 39 15.24 2.51 0.68
CA ASN A 39 15.75 2.02 1.95
C ASN A 39 16.42 0.67 1.84
N LYS A 40 16.33 0.04 0.67
CA LYS A 40 16.94 -1.26 0.39
C LYS A 40 16.47 -2.34 1.35
N ARG A 41 15.21 -2.24 1.77
CA ARG A 41 14.59 -3.23 2.63
C ARG A 41 13.07 -3.05 2.55
N PRO A 42 12.33 -4.09 2.86
CA PRO A 42 10.87 -3.98 2.82
C PRO A 42 10.37 -3.06 3.93
N PRO A 43 9.19 -2.47 3.73
CA PRO A 43 8.60 -1.61 4.76
C PRO A 43 8.14 -2.43 5.96
N ALA A 44 8.20 -1.80 7.12
CA ALA A 44 7.68 -2.39 8.34
C ALA A 44 6.18 -2.14 8.44
N SER A 45 5.54 -2.74 9.45
CA SER A 45 4.09 -2.60 9.62
C SER A 45 3.67 -1.14 9.76
N HIS A 46 4.43 -0.35 10.51
CA HIS A 46 4.08 1.05 10.71
C HIS A 46 4.19 1.85 9.40
N ASP A 47 5.12 1.47 8.53
CA ASP A 47 5.23 2.10 7.22
C ASP A 47 4.01 1.77 6.38
N LEU A 48 3.57 0.52 6.41
CA LEU A 48 2.41 0.09 5.64
C LEU A 48 1.15 0.83 6.08
N ARG A 49 0.99 1.02 7.38
CA ARG A 49 -0.16 1.77 7.90
C ARG A 49 -0.11 3.21 7.45
N ARG A 50 1.06 3.82 7.46
CA ARG A 50 1.21 5.19 7.02
C ARG A 50 0.84 5.34 5.56
N PHE A 51 1.30 4.41 4.72
CA PHE A 51 0.96 4.44 3.30
C PHE A 51 -0.55 4.37 3.08
N TYR A 52 -1.21 3.51 3.85
CA TYR A 52 -2.64 3.35 3.74
C TYR A 52 -3.38 4.66 4.06
N LEU A 53 -2.96 5.32 5.12
CA LEU A 53 -3.55 6.59 5.50
C LEU A 53 -3.30 7.66 4.43
N GLU A 54 -2.13 7.63 3.83
CA GLU A 54 -1.78 8.63 2.81
C GLU A 54 -2.65 8.49 1.58
N ILE A 55 -2.88 7.27 1.10
CA ILE A 55 -3.70 7.11 -0.09
C ILE A 55 -5.16 7.44 0.19
N ASN A 56 -5.64 7.15 1.38
CA ASN A 56 -7.02 7.49 1.74
C ASN A 56 -7.20 9.00 1.86
N LYS A 57 -6.21 9.68 2.38
CA LYS A 57 -6.26 11.14 2.49
C LYS A 57 -6.31 11.78 1.11
N GLU A 58 -5.51 11.27 0.18
CA GLU A 58 -5.52 11.79 -1.18
C GLU A 58 -6.87 11.61 -1.83
N SER A 59 -7.48 10.43 -1.66
CA SER A 59 -8.80 10.17 -2.20
C SER A 59 -9.85 11.10 -1.62
N GLN A 60 -9.79 11.35 -0.32
CA GLN A 60 -10.75 12.23 0.33
C GLN A 60 -10.62 13.66 -0.17
N GLU A 61 -9.39 14.10 -0.41
CA GLU A 61 -9.18 15.43 -0.95
C GLU A 61 -9.81 15.58 -2.33
N TRP A 62 -9.70 14.54 -3.14
CA TRP A 62 -10.33 14.54 -4.45
C TRP A 62 -11.84 14.65 -4.34
N ILE A 63 -12.43 13.89 -3.44
CA ILE A 63 -13.87 13.85 -3.28
C ILE A 63 -14.41 15.18 -2.80
N ARG A 64 -13.65 15.87 -1.99
CA ARG A 64 -14.08 17.15 -1.43
C ARG A 64 -14.10 18.26 -2.46
N GLN A 65 -13.43 18.06 -3.56
CA GLN A 65 -13.49 19.00 -4.66
C GLN A 65 -14.88 19.00 -5.28
#